data_865794d8435049934cb5753f8265de10
#
_entry.id   865794d8435049934cb5753f8265de10
#
_cell.length_a   1.000
_cell.length_b   1.000
_cell.length_c   1.000
_cell.angle_alpha   90.00
_cell.angle_beta   90.00
_cell.angle_gamma   90.00
#
_symmetry.space_group_name_H-M   'P 1'
#
loop_
_entity.id
_entity.type
_entity.pdbx_description
1 polymer ?
#
loop_
_entity_poly.entity_id
_entity_poly.type
_entity_poly.pdbx_seq_one_letter_code
_entity_poly.pdbx_strand_id
1 'polypeptide(L)'
;MTKLLKADDPLLLALACGLSAEQAARQPGVSVKTAYRRLNDASFAARLDDLRRDMLARAAAMLTAAALESVRTLADLLKPANAPATRLNAARAILEHGVKLRALVEVEARLHDLEERVAQSPADACRGQERGYG
;
A
#
# COMPACT_ATOMS: atom_id res chain seq x y z
N MET A 1 -25.54 -2.21 -25.65
CA MET A 1 -24.77 -1.60 -24.54
C MET A 1 -24.48 -2.57 -23.39
N THR A 2 -25.32 -3.55 -23.09
CA THR A 2 -25.19 -4.46 -21.93
C THR A 2 -23.99 -5.43 -21.96
N LYS A 3 -23.49 -5.79 -23.16
CA LYS A 3 -22.36 -6.73 -23.33
C LYS A 3 -21.00 -6.09 -23.01
N LEU A 4 -20.86 -4.78 -23.20
CA LEU A 4 -19.65 -4.01 -22.91
C LEU A 4 -19.46 -3.83 -21.38
N LEU A 5 -20.53 -3.62 -20.62
CA LEU A 5 -20.47 -3.50 -19.16
C LEU A 5 -20.05 -4.81 -18.48
N LYS A 6 -20.46 -5.97 -19.01
CA LYS A 6 -20.05 -7.30 -18.50
C LYS A 6 -18.58 -7.64 -18.77
N ALA A 7 -17.96 -7.04 -19.77
CA ALA A 7 -16.55 -7.27 -20.12
C ALA A 7 -15.60 -6.29 -19.38
N ASP A 8 -16.11 -5.17 -18.87
CA ASP A 8 -15.32 -4.16 -18.18
C ASP A 8 -14.81 -4.68 -16.81
N ASP A 9 -15.61 -5.41 -16.06
CA ASP A 9 -15.22 -5.90 -14.73
C ASP A 9 -14.10 -6.96 -14.78
N PRO A 10 -14.12 -7.99 -15.65
CA PRO A 10 -12.99 -8.89 -15.82
C PRO A 10 -11.73 -8.20 -16.35
N LEU A 11 -11.88 -7.23 -17.27
CA LEU A 11 -10.77 -6.44 -17.77
C LEU A 11 -10.14 -5.58 -16.67
N LEU A 12 -10.98 -4.92 -15.84
CA LEU A 12 -10.57 -4.12 -14.72
C LEU A 12 -9.78 -4.95 -13.70
N LEU A 13 -10.31 -6.13 -13.33
CA LEU A 13 -9.65 -7.03 -12.40
C LEU A 13 -8.31 -7.53 -12.94
N ALA A 14 -8.25 -7.93 -14.20
CA ALA A 14 -7.01 -8.40 -14.83
C ALA A 14 -5.92 -7.32 -14.84
N LEU A 15 -6.31 -6.06 -15.16
CA LEU A 15 -5.40 -4.91 -15.12
C LEU A 15 -4.99 -4.53 -13.69
N ALA A 16 -5.90 -4.66 -12.72
CA ALA A 16 -5.59 -4.41 -11.32
C ALA A 16 -4.59 -5.43 -10.76
N CYS A 17 -4.64 -6.68 -11.23
CA CYS A 17 -3.68 -7.73 -10.91
C CYS A 17 -2.31 -7.55 -11.62
N GLY A 18 -2.10 -6.49 -12.39
CA GLY A 18 -0.81 -6.19 -13.03
C GLY A 18 -0.60 -6.83 -14.40
N LEU A 19 -1.64 -7.41 -15.03
CA LEU A 19 -1.53 -7.92 -16.38
C LEU A 19 -1.40 -6.78 -17.39
N SER A 20 -0.65 -7.02 -18.48
CA SER A 20 -0.57 -6.06 -19.58
C SER A 20 -1.93 -5.91 -20.28
N ALA A 21 -2.14 -4.81 -21.03
CA ALA A 21 -3.38 -4.58 -21.78
C ALA A 21 -3.70 -5.73 -22.75
N GLU A 22 -2.68 -6.32 -23.39
CA GLU A 22 -2.82 -7.47 -24.27
C GLU A 22 -3.26 -8.73 -23.53
N GLN A 23 -2.66 -9.00 -22.37
CA GLN A 23 -3.00 -10.16 -21.53
C GLN A 23 -4.38 -10.00 -20.90
N ALA A 24 -4.68 -8.82 -20.38
CA ALA A 24 -5.97 -8.51 -19.76
C ALA A 24 -7.15 -8.58 -20.75
N ALA A 25 -6.93 -8.19 -22.00
CA ALA A 25 -7.95 -8.26 -23.05
C ALA A 25 -8.36 -9.70 -23.39
N ARG A 26 -7.49 -10.68 -23.22
CA ARG A 26 -7.76 -12.09 -23.55
C ARG A 26 -8.82 -12.72 -22.65
N GLN A 27 -8.87 -12.36 -21.36
CA GLN A 27 -9.82 -12.94 -20.40
C GLN A 27 -11.28 -12.61 -20.73
N PRO A 28 -11.68 -11.34 -20.95
CA PRO A 28 -13.03 -10.98 -21.33
C PRO A 28 -13.31 -11.15 -22.82
N GLY A 29 -12.32 -11.58 -23.64
CA GLY A 29 -12.47 -11.74 -25.07
C GLY A 29 -12.69 -10.42 -25.82
N VAL A 30 -12.16 -9.31 -25.31
CA VAL A 30 -12.20 -8.00 -25.97
C VAL A 30 -10.94 -7.78 -26.81
N SER A 31 -11.02 -6.88 -27.82
CA SER A 31 -9.84 -6.54 -28.60
C SER A 31 -8.85 -5.72 -27.77
N VAL A 32 -7.56 -5.87 -28.04
CA VAL A 32 -6.48 -5.07 -27.42
C VAL A 32 -6.74 -3.56 -27.58
N LYS A 33 -7.24 -3.16 -28.79
CA LYS A 33 -7.65 -1.77 -29.04
C LYS A 33 -8.75 -1.30 -28.08
N THR A 34 -9.67 -2.17 -27.71
CA THR A 34 -10.72 -1.86 -26.73
C THR A 34 -10.11 -1.68 -25.33
N ALA A 35 -9.15 -2.52 -24.92
CA ALA A 35 -8.47 -2.38 -23.63
C ALA A 35 -7.73 -1.03 -23.52
N TYR A 36 -6.97 -0.65 -24.55
CA TYR A 36 -6.31 0.67 -24.56
C TYR A 36 -7.29 1.84 -24.56
N ARG A 37 -8.42 1.73 -25.29
CA ARG A 37 -9.46 2.76 -25.26
C ARG A 37 -10.06 2.90 -23.86
N ARG A 38 -10.24 1.80 -23.13
CA ARG A 38 -10.73 1.82 -21.74
C ARG A 38 -9.71 2.44 -20.79
N LEU A 39 -8.42 2.13 -20.93
CA LEU A 39 -7.36 2.75 -20.11
C LEU A 39 -7.28 4.27 -20.30
N ASN A 40 -7.65 4.77 -21.48
CA ASN A 40 -7.71 6.21 -21.77
C ASN A 40 -9.03 6.86 -21.31
N ASP A 41 -10.00 6.07 -20.85
CA ASP A 41 -11.24 6.58 -20.27
C ASP A 41 -11.03 6.96 -18.81
N ALA A 42 -11.23 8.23 -18.46
CA ALA A 42 -10.96 8.74 -17.12
C ALA A 42 -11.78 8.03 -16.04
N SER A 43 -13.02 7.65 -16.33
CA SER A 43 -13.88 6.94 -15.36
C SER A 43 -13.41 5.52 -15.12
N PHE A 44 -12.93 4.84 -16.15
CA PHE A 44 -12.36 3.50 -16.05
C PHE A 44 -11.01 3.53 -15.32
N ALA A 45 -10.15 4.51 -15.62
CA ALA A 45 -8.87 4.70 -14.95
C ALA A 45 -9.04 4.95 -13.45
N ALA A 46 -9.98 5.82 -13.06
CA ALA A 46 -10.29 6.06 -11.65
C ALA A 46 -10.74 4.78 -10.92
N ARG A 47 -11.65 3.99 -11.52
CA ARG A 47 -12.09 2.70 -10.97
C ARG A 47 -10.93 1.70 -10.86
N LEU A 48 -10.00 1.69 -11.81
CA LEU A 48 -8.82 0.84 -11.78
C LEU A 48 -7.89 1.21 -10.61
N ASP A 49 -7.67 2.49 -10.40
CA ASP A 49 -6.84 2.99 -9.31
C ASP A 49 -7.50 2.75 -7.94
N ASP A 50 -8.82 2.91 -7.83
CA ASP A 50 -9.57 2.56 -6.62
C ASP A 50 -9.42 1.07 -6.30
N LEU A 51 -9.62 0.20 -7.29
CA LEU A 51 -9.49 -1.25 -7.10
C LEU A 51 -8.06 -1.65 -6.71
N ARG A 52 -7.05 -1.04 -7.30
CA ARG A 52 -5.64 -1.27 -6.92
C ARG A 52 -5.36 -0.85 -5.48
N ARG A 53 -5.88 0.30 -5.05
CA ARG A 53 -5.76 0.77 -3.66
C ARG A 53 -6.42 -0.21 -2.68
N ASP A 54 -7.63 -0.67 -3.00
CA ASP A 54 -8.35 -1.65 -2.17
C ASP A 54 -7.61 -2.98 -2.07
N MET A 55 -7.08 -3.48 -3.20
CA MET A 55 -6.29 -4.71 -3.21
C MET A 55 -5.02 -4.57 -2.36
N LEU A 56 -4.31 -3.45 -2.49
CA LEU A 56 -3.11 -3.16 -1.69
C LEU A 56 -3.44 -3.04 -0.20
N ALA A 57 -4.52 -2.34 0.15
CA ALA A 57 -4.97 -2.21 1.53
C ALA A 57 -5.32 -3.57 2.16
N ARG A 58 -6.02 -4.45 1.41
CA ARG A 58 -6.31 -5.82 1.86
C ARG A 58 -5.04 -6.64 2.03
N ALA A 59 -4.10 -6.57 1.08
CA ALA A 59 -2.82 -7.28 1.19
C ALA A 59 -2.02 -6.80 2.41
N ALA A 60 -1.97 -5.48 2.66
CA ALA A 60 -1.33 -4.92 3.84
C ALA A 60 -1.98 -5.39 5.14
N ALA A 61 -3.32 -5.44 5.21
CA ALA A 61 -4.04 -5.97 6.37
C ALA A 61 -3.73 -7.45 6.63
N MET A 62 -3.67 -8.27 5.57
CA MET A 62 -3.29 -9.69 5.68
C MET A 62 -1.85 -9.86 6.16
N LEU A 63 -0.91 -9.05 5.63
CA LEU A 63 0.48 -9.05 6.08
C LEU A 63 0.60 -8.62 7.55
N THR A 64 -0.17 -7.64 7.99
CA THR A 64 -0.21 -7.21 9.39
C THR A 64 -0.70 -8.34 10.30
N ALA A 65 -1.77 -9.04 9.91
CA ALA A 65 -2.27 -10.18 10.66
C ALA A 65 -1.24 -11.32 10.73
N ALA A 66 -0.58 -11.64 9.61
CA ALA A 66 0.48 -12.65 9.55
C ALA A 66 1.72 -12.25 10.38
N ALA A 67 2.07 -10.96 10.41
CA ALA A 67 3.16 -10.45 11.24
C ALA A 67 2.88 -10.65 12.74
N LEU A 68 1.65 -10.38 13.20
CA LEU A 68 1.24 -10.62 14.60
C LEU A 68 1.36 -12.10 14.98
N GLU A 69 0.94 -13.01 14.09
CA GLU A 69 1.06 -14.45 14.31
C GLU A 69 2.54 -14.91 14.31
N SER A 70 3.35 -14.36 13.41
CA SER A 70 4.79 -14.62 13.39
C SER A 70 5.50 -14.19 14.68
N VAL A 71 5.12 -13.04 15.25
CA VAL A 71 5.65 -12.57 16.55
C VAL A 71 5.28 -13.56 17.66
N ARG A 72 4.05 -14.05 17.69
CA ARG A 72 3.62 -15.07 18.66
C ARG A 72 4.42 -16.36 18.53
N THR A 73 4.59 -16.85 17.30
CA THR A 73 5.39 -18.04 16.99
C THR A 73 6.84 -17.84 17.47
N LEU A 74 7.46 -16.71 17.18
CA LEU A 74 8.82 -16.41 17.63
C LEU A 74 8.91 -16.37 19.18
N ALA A 75 7.91 -15.80 19.86
CA ALA A 75 7.85 -15.80 21.30
C ALA A 75 7.70 -17.22 21.87
N ASP A 76 6.90 -18.07 21.25
CA ASP A 76 6.76 -19.46 21.65
C ASP A 76 8.06 -20.27 21.47
N LEU A 77 8.82 -19.98 20.41
CA LEU A 77 10.11 -20.62 20.16
C LEU A 77 11.19 -20.26 21.21
N LEU A 78 11.01 -19.17 21.98
CA LEU A 78 11.92 -18.83 23.10
C LEU A 78 11.74 -19.72 24.32
N LYS A 79 10.65 -20.49 24.43
CA LYS A 79 10.34 -21.32 25.59
C LYS A 79 11.42 -22.38 25.83
N PRO A 80 11.72 -22.74 27.10
CA PRO A 80 12.75 -23.72 27.45
C PRO A 80 12.58 -25.11 26.84
N ALA A 81 11.36 -25.46 26.43
CA ALA A 81 11.06 -26.74 25.79
C ALA A 81 11.69 -26.87 24.39
N ASN A 82 12.11 -25.78 23.78
CA ASN A 82 12.72 -25.78 22.44
C ASN A 82 14.26 -25.92 22.54
N ALA A 83 14.86 -26.44 21.47
CA ALA A 83 16.31 -26.62 21.38
C ALA A 83 17.06 -25.29 21.52
N PRO A 84 18.23 -25.23 22.17
CA PRO A 84 18.99 -24.00 22.38
C PRO A 84 19.28 -23.21 21.11
N ALA A 85 19.58 -23.89 19.99
CA ALA A 85 19.80 -23.25 18.69
C ALA A 85 18.55 -22.57 18.15
N THR A 86 17.38 -23.19 18.29
CA THR A 86 16.09 -22.61 17.89
C THR A 86 15.79 -21.36 18.69
N ARG A 87 15.99 -21.41 20.00
CA ARG A 87 15.80 -20.29 20.91
C ARG A 87 16.72 -19.12 20.57
N LEU A 88 18.00 -19.40 20.28
CA LEU A 88 18.95 -18.37 19.89
C LEU A 88 18.53 -17.69 18.56
N ASN A 89 18.11 -18.49 17.57
CA ASN A 89 17.66 -17.94 16.30
C ASN A 89 16.38 -17.10 16.44
N ALA A 90 15.42 -17.55 17.22
CA ALA A 90 14.21 -16.78 17.52
C ALA A 90 14.54 -15.45 18.22
N ALA A 91 15.44 -15.47 19.21
CA ALA A 91 15.90 -14.26 19.91
C ALA A 91 16.56 -13.27 18.94
N ARG A 92 17.44 -13.73 18.06
CA ARG A 92 18.07 -12.91 17.03
C ARG A 92 17.05 -12.27 16.09
N ALA A 93 16.09 -13.07 15.59
CA ALA A 93 15.05 -12.58 14.70
C ALA A 93 14.20 -11.48 15.38
N ILE A 94 13.80 -11.67 16.64
CA ILE A 94 13.02 -10.68 17.39
C ILE A 94 13.82 -9.39 17.55
N LEU A 95 15.09 -9.45 17.93
CA LEU A 95 15.93 -8.27 18.11
C LEU A 95 16.15 -7.53 16.78
N GLU A 96 16.50 -8.27 15.72
CA GLU A 96 16.76 -7.68 14.40
C GLU A 96 15.51 -6.97 13.84
N HIS A 97 14.37 -7.66 13.83
CA HIS A 97 13.13 -7.09 13.29
C HIS A 97 12.52 -6.04 14.21
N GLY A 98 12.67 -6.21 15.53
CA GLY A 98 12.18 -5.24 16.51
C GLY A 98 12.88 -3.88 16.39
N VAL A 99 14.20 -3.86 16.17
CA VAL A 99 14.95 -2.60 15.93
C VAL A 99 14.51 -1.94 14.63
N LYS A 100 14.37 -2.72 13.54
CA LYS A 100 13.93 -2.19 12.24
C LYS A 100 12.52 -1.59 12.32
N LEU A 101 11.59 -2.31 12.99
CA LEU A 101 10.22 -1.84 13.15
C LEU A 101 10.15 -0.55 13.98
N ARG A 102 10.92 -0.47 15.06
CA ARG A 102 10.98 0.75 15.88
C ARG A 102 11.48 1.95 15.10
N ALA A 103 12.53 1.77 14.27
CA ALA A 103 13.05 2.83 13.42
C ALA A 103 12.00 3.32 12.40
N LEU A 104 11.22 2.41 11.81
CA LEU A 104 10.14 2.77 10.88
C LEU A 104 9.03 3.57 11.59
N VAL A 105 8.56 3.11 12.75
CA VAL A 105 7.53 3.81 13.55
C VAL A 105 8.01 5.21 13.96
N GLU A 106 9.29 5.35 14.31
CA GLU A 106 9.85 6.67 14.67
C GLU A 106 9.89 7.61 13.44
N VAL A 107 10.24 7.09 12.25
CA VAL A 107 10.24 7.89 11.02
C VAL A 107 8.82 8.30 10.63
N GLU A 108 7.84 7.40 10.72
CA GLU A 108 6.42 7.72 10.47
C GLU A 108 5.90 8.80 11.42
N ALA A 109 6.22 8.69 12.71
CA ALA A 109 5.83 9.70 13.70
C ALA A 109 6.43 11.07 13.39
N ARG A 110 7.70 11.12 12.98
CA ARG A 110 8.36 12.38 12.58
C ARG A 110 7.78 12.97 11.30
N LEU A 111 7.43 12.13 10.32
CA LEU A 111 6.77 12.58 9.09
C LEU A 111 5.40 13.20 9.40
N HIS A 112 4.62 12.56 10.24
CA HIS A 112 3.32 13.06 10.66
C HIS A 112 3.42 14.42 11.38
N ASP A 113 4.37 14.56 12.31
CA ASP A 113 4.65 15.84 12.99
C ASP A 113 5.06 16.94 12.00
N LEU A 114 5.90 16.61 11.00
CA LEU A 114 6.29 17.56 9.97
C LEU A 114 5.12 17.97 9.07
N GLU A 115 4.27 17.02 8.68
CA GLU A 115 3.06 17.30 7.88
C GLU A 115 2.10 18.21 8.63
N GLU A 116 1.86 17.96 9.92
CA GLU A 116 1.03 18.84 10.76
C GLU A 116 1.63 20.24 10.88
N ARG A 117 2.94 20.36 11.09
CA ARG A 117 3.62 21.66 11.18
C ARG A 117 3.55 22.43 9.87
N VAL A 118 3.70 21.76 8.72
CA VAL A 118 3.56 22.36 7.40
C VAL A 118 2.12 22.79 7.16
N ALA A 119 1.13 21.98 7.54
CA ALA A 119 -0.28 22.32 7.41
C ALA A 119 -0.68 23.53 8.29
N GLN A 120 -0.05 23.70 9.44
CA GLN A 120 -0.28 24.83 10.35
C GLN A 120 0.49 26.10 9.94
N SER A 121 1.51 26.00 9.07
CA SER A 121 2.39 27.10 8.63
C SER A 121 1.91 27.96 7.44
N PRO A 122 0.77 27.74 6.74
CA PRO A 122 0.43 28.54 5.56
C PRO A 122 -0.04 29.96 5.84
N ALA A 123 -0.21 30.37 7.11
CA ALA A 123 -0.79 31.69 7.45
C ALA A 123 0.22 32.81 7.71
N ASP A 124 1.47 32.51 8.04
CA ASP A 124 2.45 33.55 8.43
C ASP A 124 3.36 34.03 7.27
N ALA A 125 3.51 33.26 6.21
CA ALA A 125 4.35 33.62 5.08
C ALA A 125 3.78 34.78 4.23
N CYS A 126 2.46 35.01 4.23
CA CYS A 126 1.83 36.09 3.48
C CYS A 126 1.69 37.40 4.26
N ARG A 127 1.86 37.43 5.56
CA ARG A 127 1.70 38.64 6.39
C ARG A 127 2.96 39.52 6.51
N GLY A 128 4.10 39.02 6.12
CA GLY A 128 5.40 39.71 6.22
C GLY A 128 5.70 40.69 5.10
N GLN A 129 4.97 40.70 4.01
CA GLN A 129 5.34 41.44 2.79
C GLN A 129 4.58 42.72 2.55
N GLU A 130 3.63 43.12 3.41
CA GLU A 130 2.86 44.36 3.26
C GLU A 130 3.29 45.53 4.16
N ARG A 131 4.40 45.40 4.88
CA ARG A 131 4.93 46.50 5.71
C ARG A 131 6.29 46.97 5.24
N GLY A 132 6.34 47.61 4.09
CA GLY A 132 7.64 48.12 3.63
C GLY A 132 7.58 48.97 2.38
N TYR A 133 6.61 49.85 2.24
CA TYR A 133 6.69 51.05 1.39
C TYR A 133 5.69 52.10 1.92
N GLY A 134 6.16 52.96 2.80
CA GLY A 134 5.59 54.24 3.18
C GLY A 134 6.73 55.18 3.51
#